data_6fea389d7a04a152746dde5996362063
#
_entry.id   6fea389d7a04a152746dde5996362063
#
_cell.length_a   1.000
_cell.length_b   1.000
_cell.length_c   1.000
_cell.angle_alpha   90.00
_cell.angle_beta   90.00
_cell.angle_gamma   90.00
#
_symmetry.space_group_name_H-M   'P 1'
#
loop_
_entity.id
_entity.type
_entity.pdbx_description
1 polymer ?
#
loop_
_entity_poly.entity_id
_entity_poly.type
_entity_poly.pdbx_seq_one_letter_code
_entity_poly.pdbx_strand_id
1 'polypeptide(L)'
;MDEIKSILPVTFDNIQRISNQMANSIIIIKNEISKGTGFFCKVSYENKIIPVFISNNDIINESIIKNDKIIKGTTKDGIEKIIQIPENKLVITNEQYGIIMIEINPIESELKYFLEIDDTFFNEESNIIKENIYIIHYPEIDNEQKASVSFGILKKNIDDNDIEY
;
A
#
# COMPACT_ATOMS: atom_id res chain seq x y z
N MET A 1 -31.87 -17.62 6.26
CA MET A 1 -30.77 -18.24 7.05
C MET A 1 -29.56 -18.19 6.13
N ASP A 2 -28.78 -17.12 6.24
CA ASP A 2 -27.59 -16.97 5.40
C ASP A 2 -26.57 -17.98 5.86
N GLU A 3 -26.17 -18.87 4.97
CA GLU A 3 -25.03 -19.76 5.21
C GLU A 3 -23.82 -18.90 5.50
N ILE A 4 -23.35 -18.94 6.75
CA ILE A 4 -22.04 -18.44 7.11
C ILE A 4 -21.05 -19.32 6.35
N LYS A 5 -20.63 -18.89 5.16
CA LYS A 5 -19.47 -19.50 4.50
C LYS A 5 -18.32 -19.44 5.50
N SER A 6 -17.78 -20.58 5.88
CA SER A 6 -16.65 -20.65 6.76
C SER A 6 -15.50 -19.83 6.20
N ILE A 7 -14.88 -19.03 7.04
CA ILE A 7 -13.62 -18.35 6.71
C ILE A 7 -12.66 -19.41 6.19
N LEU A 8 -12.21 -19.28 4.94
CA LEU A 8 -11.23 -20.20 4.40
C LEU A 8 -9.94 -20.10 5.23
N PRO A 9 -9.33 -21.21 5.60
CA PRO A 9 -8.09 -21.16 6.36
C PRO A 9 -6.99 -20.48 5.54
N VAL A 10 -6.18 -19.66 6.20
CA VAL A 10 -5.00 -19.04 5.57
C VAL A 10 -3.99 -20.15 5.29
N THR A 11 -3.66 -20.36 4.03
CA THR A 11 -2.71 -21.39 3.62
C THR A 11 -1.27 -20.97 3.88
N PHE A 12 -0.33 -21.91 3.89
CA PHE A 12 1.09 -21.63 4.03
C PHE A 12 1.59 -20.71 2.89
N ASP A 13 1.14 -20.93 1.67
CA ASP A 13 1.49 -20.11 0.49
C ASP A 13 1.03 -18.65 0.66
N ASN A 14 -0.17 -18.45 1.22
CA ASN A 14 -0.67 -17.12 1.54
C ASN A 14 0.21 -16.43 2.60
N ILE A 15 0.61 -17.14 3.66
CA ILE A 15 1.51 -16.60 4.69
C ILE A 15 2.86 -16.21 4.07
N GLN A 16 3.41 -17.04 3.21
CA GLN A 16 4.67 -16.76 2.55
C GLN A 16 4.56 -15.54 1.62
N ARG A 17 3.48 -15.44 0.85
CA ARG A 17 3.19 -14.27 0.00
C ARG A 17 3.09 -12.98 0.81
N ILE A 18 2.31 -12.99 1.88
CA ILE A 18 2.17 -11.85 2.80
C ILE A 18 3.53 -11.45 3.38
N SER A 19 4.31 -12.42 3.86
CA SER A 19 5.65 -12.16 4.40
C SER A 19 6.58 -11.52 3.38
N ASN A 20 6.54 -11.97 2.11
CA ASN A 20 7.33 -11.40 1.04
C ASN A 20 6.90 -9.96 0.69
N GLN A 21 5.60 -9.67 0.69
CA GLN A 21 5.08 -8.32 0.49
C GLN A 21 5.52 -7.38 1.61
N MET A 22 5.41 -7.84 2.87
CA MET A 22 5.88 -7.07 4.04
C MET A 22 7.37 -6.77 3.99
N ALA A 23 8.17 -7.69 3.48
CA ALA A 23 9.62 -7.54 3.42
C ALA A 23 10.08 -6.59 2.30
N ASN A 24 9.37 -6.59 1.17
CA ASN A 24 9.91 -6.04 -0.07
C ASN A 24 9.11 -4.88 -0.65
N SER A 25 7.81 -4.82 -0.37
CA SER A 25 6.92 -3.85 -1.03
C SER A 25 6.32 -2.83 -0.08
N ILE A 26 6.51 -2.99 1.23
CA ILE A 26 5.91 -2.13 2.25
C ILE A 26 7.00 -1.60 3.18
N ILE A 27 6.95 -0.31 3.45
CA ILE A 27 7.91 0.36 4.34
C ILE A 27 7.18 1.24 5.37
N ILE A 28 7.82 1.44 6.50
CA ILE A 28 7.44 2.47 7.45
C ILE A 28 8.13 3.77 7.04
N ILE A 29 7.36 4.84 6.96
CA ILE A 29 7.87 6.19 6.76
C ILE A 29 7.73 6.93 8.09
N LYS A 30 8.70 7.78 8.37
CA LYS A 30 8.69 8.65 9.54
C LYS A 30 9.06 10.07 9.11
N ASN A 31 8.32 11.03 9.59
CA ASN A 31 8.72 12.41 9.65
C ASN A 31 8.90 12.83 11.13
N GLU A 32 9.12 14.10 11.39
CA GLU A 32 9.35 14.62 12.75
C GLU A 32 8.14 14.47 13.68
N ILE A 33 6.92 14.38 13.12
CA ILE A 33 5.66 14.45 13.85
C ILE A 33 4.91 13.11 13.84
N SER A 34 4.99 12.38 12.73
CA SER A 34 4.17 11.20 12.48
C SER A 34 4.93 10.07 11.80
N LYS A 35 4.36 8.89 11.87
CA LYS A 35 4.81 7.71 11.14
C LYS A 35 3.63 7.08 10.40
N GLY A 36 3.90 6.37 9.33
CA GLY A 36 2.88 5.65 8.60
C GLY A 36 3.43 4.64 7.62
N THR A 37 2.55 4.04 6.89
CA THR A 37 2.85 3.00 5.92
C THR A 37 2.98 3.60 4.52
N GLY A 38 4.03 3.22 3.82
CA GLY A 38 4.14 3.43 2.39
C GLY A 38 4.33 2.11 1.66
N PHE A 39 3.90 2.02 0.42
CA PHE A 39 4.06 0.82 -0.37
C PHE A 39 4.36 1.11 -1.84
N PHE A 40 5.08 0.16 -2.45
CA PHE A 40 5.44 0.19 -3.85
C PHE A 40 4.42 -0.60 -4.66
N CYS A 41 3.86 0.04 -5.68
CA CYS A 41 2.81 -0.55 -6.51
C CYS A 41 3.08 -0.29 -8.00
N LYS A 42 2.53 -1.13 -8.86
CA LYS A 42 2.40 -0.86 -10.29
C LYS A 42 0.96 -0.48 -10.59
N VAL A 43 0.78 0.65 -11.24
CA VAL A 43 -0.54 1.14 -11.63
C VAL A 43 -0.63 1.36 -13.15
N SER A 44 -1.80 1.13 -13.70
CA SER A 44 -2.09 1.48 -15.10
C SER A 44 -2.46 2.95 -15.18
N TYR A 45 -1.71 3.72 -15.93
CA TYR A 45 -1.97 5.14 -16.16
C TYR A 45 -1.71 5.49 -17.63
N GLU A 46 -2.70 6.09 -18.32
CA GLU A 46 -2.61 6.46 -19.75
C GLU A 46 -2.08 5.32 -20.64
N ASN A 47 -2.61 4.10 -20.48
CA ASN A 47 -2.20 2.88 -21.19
C ASN A 47 -0.73 2.44 -20.96
N LYS A 48 -0.10 2.89 -19.90
CA LYS A 48 1.22 2.46 -19.46
C LYS A 48 1.16 1.93 -18.04
N ILE A 49 1.99 0.94 -17.75
CA ILE A 49 2.20 0.49 -16.37
C ILE A 49 3.35 1.31 -15.79
N ILE A 50 3.06 2.08 -14.76
CA ILE A 50 4.04 2.91 -14.07
C ILE A 50 4.28 2.41 -12.65
N PRO A 51 5.54 2.34 -12.20
CA PRO A 51 5.88 2.08 -10.82
C PRO A 51 5.62 3.33 -9.98
N VAL A 52 4.91 3.16 -8.89
CA VAL A 52 4.56 4.25 -7.98
C VAL A 52 4.86 3.89 -6.54
N PHE A 53 5.06 4.90 -5.75
CA PHE A 53 5.05 4.85 -4.31
C PHE A 53 3.75 5.50 -3.80
N ILE A 54 3.04 4.82 -2.93
CA ILE A 54 1.77 5.29 -2.38
C ILE A 54 1.88 5.37 -0.86
N SER A 55 1.37 6.44 -0.28
CA SER A 55 1.33 6.66 1.17
C SER A 55 0.22 7.64 1.54
N ASN A 56 0.15 7.96 2.83
CA ASN A 56 -0.71 9.00 3.36
C ASN A 56 -0.10 10.39 3.07
N ASN A 57 -0.92 11.34 2.62
CA ASN A 57 -0.51 12.72 2.33
C ASN A 57 -0.15 13.54 3.59
N ASP A 58 -0.61 13.14 4.78
CA ASP A 58 -0.22 13.78 6.04
C ASP A 58 1.25 13.51 6.40
N ILE A 59 1.81 12.41 5.89
CA ILE A 59 3.20 12.02 6.13
C ILE A 59 4.11 12.58 5.06
N ILE A 60 3.67 12.54 3.79
CA ILE A 60 4.41 13.06 2.64
C ILE A 60 3.67 14.29 2.13
N ASN A 61 4.11 15.44 2.57
CA ASN A 61 3.51 16.70 2.20
C ASN A 61 4.23 17.36 1.00
N GLU A 62 3.66 18.45 0.51
CA GLU A 62 4.22 19.22 -0.61
C GLU A 62 5.65 19.71 -0.36
N SER A 63 6.03 19.99 0.91
CA SER A 63 7.37 20.44 1.25
C SER A 63 8.41 19.37 0.96
N ILE A 64 8.14 18.13 1.35
CA ILE A 64 9.01 16.99 1.06
C ILE A 64 9.16 16.80 -0.46
N ILE A 65 8.05 16.90 -1.20
CA ILE A 65 8.07 16.71 -2.65
C ILE A 65 8.87 17.81 -3.36
N LYS A 66 8.66 19.07 -2.96
CA LYS A 66 9.25 20.23 -3.65
C LYS A 66 10.69 20.50 -3.24
N ASN A 67 11.01 20.34 -1.96
CA ASN A 67 12.27 20.79 -1.38
C ASN A 67 13.27 19.64 -1.21
N ASP A 68 12.86 18.58 -0.51
CA ASP A 68 13.77 17.51 -0.15
C ASP A 68 13.96 16.51 -1.30
N LYS A 69 12.90 16.27 -2.08
CA LYS A 69 12.87 15.31 -3.20
C LYS A 69 13.33 13.91 -2.81
N ILE A 70 13.29 13.60 -1.52
CA ILE A 70 13.72 12.32 -0.96
C ILE A 70 12.72 11.88 0.10
N ILE A 71 12.27 10.62 -0.01
CA ILE A 71 11.50 9.95 1.01
C ILE A 71 12.38 8.86 1.63
N LYS A 72 12.48 8.84 2.94
CA LYS A 72 13.17 7.80 3.69
C LYS A 72 12.17 6.90 4.39
N GLY A 73 12.41 5.61 4.28
CA GLY A 73 11.60 4.62 4.95
C GLY A 73 12.40 3.41 5.36
N THR A 74 11.81 2.54 6.16
CA THR A 74 12.48 1.36 6.70
C THR A 74 11.58 0.14 6.49
N THR A 75 12.15 -0.95 5.99
CA THR A 75 11.44 -2.23 5.86
C THR A 75 11.23 -2.88 7.24
N LYS A 76 10.42 -3.95 7.29
CA LYS A 76 10.22 -4.74 8.51
C LYS A 76 11.52 -5.31 9.11
N ASP A 77 12.54 -5.51 8.28
CA ASP A 77 13.84 -6.06 8.68
C ASP A 77 14.87 -4.96 9.04
N GLY A 78 14.41 -3.70 9.15
CA GLY A 78 15.25 -2.57 9.51
C GLY A 78 16.11 -2.02 8.38
N ILE A 79 15.89 -2.46 7.14
CA ILE A 79 16.65 -1.98 5.99
C ILE A 79 16.11 -0.62 5.57
N GLU A 80 16.97 0.39 5.57
CA GLU A 80 16.62 1.73 5.09
C GLU A 80 16.42 1.72 3.56
N LYS A 81 15.36 2.37 3.13
CA LYS A 81 15.05 2.65 1.73
C LYS A 81 15.01 4.14 1.49
N ILE A 82 15.72 4.56 0.45
CA ILE A 82 15.75 5.95 0.00
C ILE A 82 15.05 6.01 -1.35
N ILE A 83 13.97 6.76 -1.41
CA ILE A 83 13.19 6.95 -2.62
C ILE A 83 13.46 8.37 -3.11
N GLN A 84 14.09 8.49 -4.25
CA GLN A 84 14.27 9.78 -4.92
C GLN A 84 13.01 10.13 -5.69
N ILE A 85 12.54 11.35 -5.54
CA ILE A 85 11.43 11.92 -6.29
C ILE A 85 12.03 12.65 -7.50
N PRO A 86 11.97 12.07 -8.72
CA PRO A 86 12.56 12.71 -9.88
C PRO A 86 11.81 13.98 -10.25
N GLU A 87 12.53 14.94 -10.86
CA GLU A 87 11.88 16.09 -11.51
C GLU A 87 10.99 15.60 -12.65
N ASN A 88 9.86 16.24 -12.84
CA ASN A 88 8.92 15.95 -13.92
C ASN A 88 8.22 14.56 -13.85
N LYS A 89 8.13 13.96 -12.67
CA LYS A 89 7.36 12.75 -12.45
C LYS A 89 5.94 13.05 -12.01
N LEU A 90 5.05 12.08 -12.28
CA LEU A 90 3.65 12.18 -11.89
C LEU A 90 3.54 12.15 -10.36
N VAL A 91 2.87 13.16 -9.81
CA VAL A 91 2.45 13.19 -8.41
C VAL A 91 0.95 13.45 -8.38
N ILE A 92 0.21 12.56 -7.77
CA ILE A 92 -1.23 12.70 -7.59
C ILE A 92 -1.53 12.68 -6.10
N THR A 93 -2.25 13.69 -5.64
CA THR A 93 -2.75 13.78 -4.27
C THR A 93 -4.28 13.73 -4.29
N ASN A 94 -4.84 12.87 -3.47
CA ASN A 94 -6.28 12.82 -3.21
C ASN A 94 -6.52 13.20 -1.75
N GLU A 95 -6.95 14.44 -1.53
CA GLU A 95 -7.19 14.97 -0.17
C GLU A 95 -8.38 14.30 0.51
N GLN A 96 -9.41 13.90 -0.25
CA GLN A 96 -10.59 13.26 0.31
C GLN A 96 -10.25 11.93 0.99
N TYR A 97 -9.35 11.16 0.39
CA TYR A 97 -8.91 9.87 0.93
C TYR A 97 -7.57 9.94 1.67
N GLY A 98 -6.97 11.11 1.76
CA GLY A 98 -5.69 11.29 2.44
C GLY A 98 -4.53 10.55 1.78
N ILE A 99 -4.55 10.35 0.46
CA ILE A 99 -3.60 9.51 -0.28
C ILE A 99 -2.73 10.38 -1.19
N ILE A 100 -1.45 10.04 -1.23
CA ILE A 100 -0.51 10.55 -2.22
C ILE A 100 0.11 9.41 -3.01
N MET A 101 0.21 9.57 -4.33
CA MET A 101 0.86 8.66 -5.25
C MET A 101 1.96 9.39 -6.00
N ILE A 102 3.15 8.82 -6.02
CA ILE A 102 4.35 9.41 -6.64
C ILE A 102 4.95 8.40 -7.59
N GLU A 103 5.12 8.77 -8.87
CA GLU A 103 5.88 7.97 -9.82
C GLU A 103 7.34 7.91 -9.39
N ILE A 104 7.93 6.72 -9.43
CA ILE A 104 9.31 6.48 -9.00
C ILE A 104 10.13 5.80 -10.09
N ASN A 105 11.46 5.94 -9.99
CA ASN A 105 12.37 5.17 -10.82
C ASN A 105 12.85 3.92 -10.03
N PRO A 106 12.43 2.70 -10.44
CA PRO A 106 12.78 1.48 -9.71
C PRO A 106 14.29 1.21 -9.69
N ILE A 107 14.99 1.62 -10.73
CA ILE A 107 16.45 1.39 -10.85
C ILE A 107 17.20 2.26 -9.84
N GLU A 108 16.88 3.54 -9.78
CA GLU A 108 17.51 4.48 -8.85
C GLU A 108 17.19 4.17 -7.38
N SER A 109 16.02 3.57 -7.14
CA SER A 109 15.56 3.21 -5.79
C SER A 109 15.91 1.76 -5.41
N GLU A 110 16.60 1.01 -6.28
CA GLU A 110 16.96 -0.41 -6.10
C GLU A 110 15.78 -1.31 -5.73
N LEU A 111 14.61 -1.01 -6.31
CA LEU A 111 13.36 -1.69 -6.02
C LEU A 111 13.11 -2.81 -7.03
N LYS A 112 12.85 -4.01 -6.53
CA LYS A 112 12.59 -5.20 -7.35
C LYS A 112 11.16 -5.73 -7.24
N TYR A 113 10.48 -5.40 -6.18
CA TYR A 113 9.17 -5.95 -5.85
C TYR A 113 8.13 -4.84 -5.74
N PHE A 114 6.99 -5.08 -6.37
CA PHE A 114 5.84 -4.17 -6.39
C PHE A 114 4.58 -4.95 -6.12
N LEU A 115 3.64 -4.34 -5.43
CA LEU A 115 2.26 -4.80 -5.41
C LEU A 115 1.63 -4.54 -6.78
N GLU A 116 0.66 -5.33 -7.14
CA GLU A 116 -0.11 -5.15 -8.37
C GLU A 116 -1.57 -4.91 -7.99
N ILE A 117 -2.21 -4.00 -8.71
CA ILE A 117 -3.64 -3.75 -8.53
C ILE A 117 -4.38 -4.91 -9.19
N ASP A 118 -5.34 -5.46 -8.47
CA ASP A 118 -6.25 -6.46 -9.02
C ASP A 118 -7.35 -5.76 -9.83
N ASP A 119 -7.18 -5.74 -11.14
CA ASP A 119 -8.14 -5.12 -12.05
C ASP A 119 -9.52 -5.82 -12.03
N THR A 120 -9.58 -7.05 -11.53
CA THR A 120 -10.87 -7.77 -11.41
C THR A 120 -11.77 -7.14 -10.36
N PHE A 121 -11.19 -6.41 -9.41
CA PHE A 121 -11.94 -5.68 -8.38
C PHE A 121 -12.87 -4.60 -8.98
N PHE A 122 -12.50 -4.05 -10.12
CA PHE A 122 -13.25 -2.97 -10.77
C PHE A 122 -14.28 -3.48 -11.77
N ASN A 123 -14.36 -4.79 -12.00
CA ASN A 123 -15.36 -5.38 -12.88
C ASN A 123 -16.67 -5.58 -12.12
N GLU A 124 -17.75 -4.94 -12.57
CA GLU A 124 -19.10 -5.05 -11.97
C GLU A 124 -19.60 -6.50 -11.86
N GLU A 125 -19.10 -7.40 -12.71
CA GLU A 125 -19.42 -8.83 -12.70
C GLU A 125 -18.64 -9.64 -11.66
N SER A 126 -17.59 -9.07 -11.05
CA SER A 126 -16.78 -9.78 -10.06
C SER A 126 -17.51 -9.85 -8.72
N ASN A 127 -17.98 -11.05 -8.37
CA ASN A 127 -18.57 -11.31 -7.06
C ASN A 127 -17.47 -11.54 -6.01
N ILE A 128 -16.84 -10.44 -5.58
CA ILE A 128 -15.77 -10.46 -4.57
C ILE A 128 -16.31 -10.45 -3.12
N ILE A 129 -17.62 -10.38 -2.95
CA ILE A 129 -18.26 -10.49 -1.64
C ILE A 129 -17.92 -11.84 -1.02
N LYS A 130 -17.52 -11.82 0.26
CA LYS A 130 -17.07 -12.97 1.05
C LYS A 130 -15.67 -13.50 0.69
N GLU A 131 -14.91 -12.76 -0.12
CA GLU A 131 -13.50 -13.06 -0.29
C GLU A 131 -12.72 -12.70 0.98
N ASN A 132 -11.70 -13.51 1.27
CA ASN A 132 -10.76 -13.22 2.35
C ASN A 132 -9.86 -12.06 1.95
N ILE A 133 -9.81 -11.05 2.80
CA ILE A 133 -8.91 -9.92 2.64
C ILE A 133 -7.89 -9.88 3.78
N TYR A 134 -6.77 -9.24 3.54
CA TYR A 134 -5.82 -8.89 4.59
C TYR A 134 -5.27 -7.49 4.36
N ILE A 135 -5.00 -6.81 5.46
CA ILE A 135 -4.41 -5.47 5.46
C ILE A 135 -3.05 -5.56 6.12
N ILE A 136 -2.02 -5.08 5.43
CA ILE A 136 -0.68 -4.96 5.98
C ILE A 136 -0.42 -3.49 6.30
N HIS A 137 -0.02 -3.20 7.52
CA HIS A 137 0.25 -1.84 7.96
C HIS A 137 1.29 -1.81 9.10
N TYR A 138 1.84 -0.63 9.35
CA TYR A 138 2.63 -0.34 10.53
C TYR A 138 1.76 0.44 11.52
N PRO A 139 1.31 -0.19 12.62
CA PRO A 139 0.45 0.49 13.59
C PRO A 139 1.18 1.65 14.26
N GLU A 140 0.44 2.72 14.54
CA GLU A 140 0.97 3.92 15.16
C GLU A 140 1.34 3.71 16.64
N ILE A 141 0.69 2.74 17.28
CA ILE A 141 0.67 2.55 18.74
C ILE A 141 1.95 1.91 19.29
N ASP A 142 2.71 1.20 18.47
CA ASP A 142 3.90 0.49 18.94
C ASP A 142 5.19 1.28 18.72
N ASN A 143 5.96 1.47 19.78
CA ASN A 143 7.35 1.92 19.69
C ASN A 143 8.23 0.89 18.97
N GLU A 144 7.77 -0.34 18.86
CA GLU A 144 8.37 -1.39 18.06
C GLU A 144 7.90 -1.26 16.61
N GLN A 145 8.86 -1.11 15.69
CA GLN A 145 8.60 -0.94 14.24
C GLN A 145 8.16 -2.26 13.59
N LYS A 146 7.13 -2.90 14.14
CA LYS A 146 6.64 -4.18 13.64
C LYS A 146 5.48 -3.97 12.67
N ALA A 147 5.60 -4.55 11.48
CA ALA A 147 4.48 -4.66 10.57
C ALA A 147 3.42 -5.62 11.14
N SER A 148 2.18 -5.25 11.00
CA SER A 148 1.02 -6.05 11.44
C SER A 148 0.20 -6.46 10.24
N VAL A 149 -0.48 -7.60 10.37
CA VAL A 149 -1.42 -8.11 9.37
C VAL A 149 -2.76 -8.32 10.05
N SER A 150 -3.78 -7.67 9.53
CA SER A 150 -5.17 -7.89 9.92
C SER A 150 -5.89 -8.69 8.85
N PHE A 151 -6.69 -9.66 9.25
CA PHE A 151 -7.48 -10.50 8.35
C PHE A 151 -8.95 -10.14 8.48
N GLY A 152 -9.66 -10.19 7.37
CA GLY A 152 -11.08 -9.90 7.31
C GLY A 152 -11.77 -10.60 6.14
N ILE A 153 -13.05 -10.36 6.01
CA ILE A 153 -13.88 -10.81 4.91
C ILE A 153 -14.58 -9.59 4.33
N LEU A 154 -14.57 -9.46 3.02
CA LEU A 154 -15.33 -8.42 2.36
C LEU A 154 -16.82 -8.70 2.47
N LYS A 155 -17.57 -7.82 3.16
CA LYS A 155 -19.00 -8.02 3.43
C LYS A 155 -19.92 -7.47 2.35
N LYS A 156 -19.53 -6.39 1.69
CA LYS A 156 -20.38 -5.67 0.74
C LYS A 156 -19.54 -5.11 -0.40
N ASN A 157 -20.06 -5.16 -1.62
CA ASN A 157 -19.52 -4.35 -2.70
C ASN A 157 -19.90 -2.89 -2.41
N ILE A 158 -18.96 -2.03 -2.68
CA ILE A 158 -19.11 -0.61 -2.41
C ILE A 158 -19.93 -0.02 -3.54
N ASP A 159 -21.18 0.30 -3.26
CA ASP A 159 -21.94 1.13 -4.19
C ASP A 159 -21.71 2.62 -3.97
N ASP A 160 -21.28 3.04 -2.81
CA ASP A 160 -20.96 4.43 -2.52
C ASP A 160 -19.96 4.54 -1.35
N ASN A 161 -18.69 4.65 -1.68
CA ASN A 161 -17.61 5.22 -0.86
C ASN A 161 -17.22 4.59 0.50
N ASP A 162 -17.89 3.55 0.98
CA ASP A 162 -17.54 2.94 2.27
C ASP A 162 -17.28 1.44 2.17
N ILE A 163 -16.07 1.02 2.59
CA ILE A 163 -15.71 -0.39 2.79
C ILE A 163 -16.06 -0.76 4.23
N GLU A 164 -17.06 -1.63 4.44
CA GLU A 164 -17.24 -2.31 5.72
C GLU A 164 -16.38 -3.58 5.81
N TYR A 165 -15.51 -3.68 6.82
CA TYR A 165 -14.72 -4.87 7.14
C TYR A 165 -15.21 -5.58 8.39
#